data_550109511e487fb9399fc83a02b6f302
#
_entry.id   550109511e487fb9399fc83a02b6f302
#
_cell.length_a   1.000
_cell.length_b   1.000
_cell.length_c   1.000
_cell.angle_alpha   90.00
_cell.angle_beta   90.00
_cell.angle_gamma   90.00
#
_symmetry.space_group_name_H-M   'P 1'
#
loop_
_entity.id
_entity.type
_entity.pdbx_description
1 polymer ?
#
loop_
_entity_poly.entity_id
_entity_poly.type
_entity_poly.pdbx_seq_one_letter_code
_entity_poly.pdbx_strand_id
1 'polypeptide(L)'
;MYFDKSKLQKMSDEITLTLNERIDKMELVVKAQSILIGQDERGNSYQSNILRLINDMARGLLNQCQSTMHSHRVQRNYRSTESIAWTIEEFDNYIESFNTTTKLFRDTLERFWPTRNFEPMATEAKISTVRVRFEYLRDELIKTSQAG
;
A
#
# COMPACT_ATOMS: atom_id res chain seq x y z
N MET A 1 34.81 10.00 -6.64
CA MET A 1 33.84 8.89 -6.64
C MET A 1 32.52 9.37 -7.22
N TYR A 2 32.03 8.68 -8.20
CA TYR A 2 30.87 9.13 -8.96
C TYR A 2 29.59 8.35 -8.60
N PHE A 3 28.54 9.03 -8.21
CA PHE A 3 27.24 8.46 -7.92
C PHE A 3 26.31 8.68 -9.12
N ASP A 4 25.74 7.61 -9.69
CA ASP A 4 24.90 7.70 -10.88
C ASP A 4 23.48 8.17 -10.52
N LYS A 5 23.26 9.47 -10.68
CA LYS A 5 21.96 10.11 -10.43
C LYS A 5 20.88 9.63 -11.40
N SER A 6 21.24 9.33 -12.63
CA SER A 6 20.31 8.84 -13.64
C SER A 6 19.74 7.47 -13.24
N LYS A 7 20.59 6.59 -12.73
CA LYS A 7 20.20 5.26 -12.26
C LYS A 7 19.27 5.36 -11.04
N LEU A 8 19.60 6.27 -10.11
CA LEU A 8 18.77 6.53 -8.95
C LEU A 8 17.40 7.08 -9.35
N GLN A 9 17.36 7.99 -10.32
CA GLN A 9 16.11 8.57 -10.82
C GLN A 9 15.21 7.49 -11.46
N LYS A 10 15.77 6.63 -12.29
CA LYS A 10 15.04 5.52 -12.90
C LYS A 10 14.45 4.58 -11.85
N MET A 11 15.23 4.24 -10.84
CA MET A 11 14.78 3.42 -9.72
C MET A 11 13.61 4.07 -8.98
N SER A 12 13.73 5.36 -8.68
CA SER A 12 12.71 6.13 -8.00
C SER A 12 11.41 6.20 -8.81
N ASP A 13 11.51 6.44 -10.11
CA ASP A 13 10.34 6.52 -10.99
C ASP A 13 9.61 5.17 -11.08
N GLU A 14 10.35 4.10 -11.18
CA GLU A 14 9.77 2.75 -11.22
C GLU A 14 9.06 2.38 -9.92
N ILE A 15 9.66 2.71 -8.80
CA ILE A 15 9.06 2.48 -7.48
C ILE A 15 7.80 3.32 -7.35
N THR A 16 7.83 4.58 -7.74
CA THR A 16 6.67 5.47 -7.73
C THR A 16 5.50 4.87 -8.51
N LEU A 17 5.78 4.36 -9.72
CA LEU A 17 4.77 3.76 -10.57
C LEU A 17 4.12 2.54 -9.90
N THR A 18 4.96 1.67 -9.35
CA THR A 18 4.50 0.44 -8.68
C THR A 18 3.68 0.75 -7.42
N LEU A 19 4.11 1.72 -6.63
CA LEU A 19 3.38 2.12 -5.42
C LEU A 19 2.03 2.75 -5.77
N ASN A 20 1.96 3.52 -6.84
CA ASN A 20 0.69 4.08 -7.33
C ASN A 20 -0.29 2.96 -7.72
N GLU A 21 0.19 1.91 -8.36
CA GLU A 21 -0.65 0.74 -8.67
C GLU A 21 -1.21 0.09 -7.40
N ARG A 22 -0.40 0.01 -6.33
CA ARG A 22 -0.85 -0.53 -5.05
C ARG A 22 -1.91 0.36 -4.41
N ILE A 23 -1.74 1.67 -4.47
CA ILE A 23 -2.73 2.64 -3.99
C ILE A 23 -4.06 2.46 -4.74
N ASP A 24 -4.02 2.34 -6.06
CA ASP A 24 -5.22 2.15 -6.87
C ASP A 24 -5.97 0.87 -6.47
N LYS A 25 -5.24 -0.22 -6.23
CA LYS A 25 -5.83 -1.48 -5.76
C LYS A 25 -6.45 -1.34 -4.36
N MET A 26 -5.79 -0.63 -3.46
CA MET A 26 -6.32 -0.35 -2.13
C MET A 26 -7.61 0.45 -2.21
N GLU A 27 -7.67 1.44 -3.09
CA GLU A 27 -8.90 2.23 -3.33
C GLU A 27 -10.05 1.34 -3.80
N LEU A 28 -9.79 0.41 -4.71
CA LEU A 28 -10.80 -0.52 -5.19
C LEU A 28 -11.32 -1.41 -4.06
N VAL A 29 -10.45 -1.89 -3.20
CA VAL A 29 -10.84 -2.72 -2.04
C VAL A 29 -11.74 -1.93 -1.08
N VAL A 30 -11.33 -0.71 -0.70
CA VAL A 30 -12.10 0.15 0.20
C VAL A 30 -13.46 0.45 -0.40
N LYS A 31 -13.52 0.76 -1.70
CA LYS A 31 -14.77 1.04 -2.40
C LYS A 31 -15.69 -0.17 -2.43
N ALA A 32 -15.14 -1.36 -2.74
CA ALA A 32 -15.92 -2.60 -2.76
C ALA A 32 -16.51 -2.92 -1.38
N GLN A 33 -15.73 -2.73 -0.32
CA GLN A 33 -16.21 -2.91 1.05
C GLN A 33 -17.34 -1.93 1.38
N SER A 34 -17.19 -0.67 0.99
CA SER A 34 -18.20 0.36 1.21
C SER A 34 -19.52 0.02 0.49
N ILE A 35 -19.43 -0.50 -0.74
CA ILE A 35 -20.61 -0.93 -1.50
C ILE A 35 -21.32 -2.09 -0.80
N LEU A 36 -20.57 -3.09 -0.32
CA LEU A 36 -21.14 -4.22 0.41
C LEU A 36 -21.87 -3.77 1.66
N ILE A 37 -21.31 -2.85 2.43
CA ILE A 37 -21.94 -2.30 3.62
C ILE A 37 -23.24 -1.56 3.24
N GLY A 38 -23.19 -0.77 2.17
CA GLY A 38 -24.36 -0.01 1.69
C GLY A 38 -25.49 -0.87 1.15
N GLN A 39 -25.19 -2.11 0.73
CA GLN A 39 -26.20 -3.07 0.26
C GLN A 39 -26.87 -3.85 1.40
N ASP A 40 -26.37 -3.71 2.62
CA ASP A 40 -26.93 -4.40 3.77
C ASP A 40 -28.25 -3.74 4.18
N GLU A 41 -29.35 -4.50 4.09
CA GLU A 41 -30.69 -4.06 4.50
C GLU A 41 -30.76 -3.73 6.01
N ARG A 42 -29.80 -4.24 6.78
CA ARG A 42 -29.67 -4.00 8.21
C ARG A 42 -28.68 -2.87 8.54
N GLY A 43 -28.57 -1.87 7.68
CA GLY A 43 -27.52 -0.83 7.71
C GLY A 43 -27.21 -0.19 9.07
N ASN A 44 -28.07 -0.32 10.08
CA ASN A 44 -27.86 0.17 11.44
C ASN A 44 -27.66 -0.96 12.46
N SER A 45 -27.48 -2.20 12.01
CA SER A 45 -27.23 -3.32 12.91
C SER A 45 -25.83 -3.24 13.51
N TYR A 46 -25.64 -3.94 14.63
CA TYR A 46 -24.34 -4.05 15.29
C TYR A 46 -23.26 -4.62 14.33
N GLN A 47 -23.63 -5.63 13.55
CA GLN A 47 -22.72 -6.25 12.58
C GLN A 47 -22.29 -5.27 11.49
N SER A 48 -23.23 -4.51 10.94
CA SER A 48 -22.93 -3.49 9.92
C SER A 48 -22.03 -2.40 10.47
N ASN A 49 -22.22 -2.00 11.70
CA ASN A 49 -21.38 -0.99 12.35
C ASN A 49 -19.95 -1.49 12.56
N ILE A 50 -19.78 -2.77 12.88
CA ILE A 50 -18.44 -3.38 12.97
C ILE A 50 -17.74 -3.34 11.61
N LEU A 51 -18.45 -3.74 10.54
CA LEU A 51 -17.88 -3.71 9.19
C LEU A 51 -17.50 -2.28 8.76
N ARG A 52 -18.31 -1.29 9.08
CA ARG A 52 -18.01 0.11 8.82
C ARG A 52 -16.75 0.56 9.53
N LEU A 53 -16.61 0.19 10.80
CA LEU A 53 -15.43 0.53 11.58
C LEU A 53 -14.16 -0.08 10.96
N ILE A 54 -14.21 -1.34 10.57
CA ILE A 54 -13.09 -2.02 9.93
C ILE A 54 -12.76 -1.34 8.58
N ASN A 55 -13.78 -1.00 7.80
CA ASN A 55 -13.59 -0.29 6.53
C ASN A 55 -12.99 1.10 6.72
N ASP A 56 -13.38 1.81 7.77
CA ASP A 56 -12.80 3.11 8.11
C ASP A 56 -11.32 2.99 8.48
N MET A 57 -10.94 1.91 9.18
CA MET A 57 -9.54 1.63 9.47
C MET A 57 -8.74 1.41 8.18
N ALA A 58 -9.27 0.64 7.24
CA ALA A 58 -8.64 0.40 5.94
C ALA A 58 -8.51 1.72 5.16
N ARG A 59 -9.53 2.56 5.18
CA ARG A 59 -9.50 3.88 4.53
C ARG A 59 -8.44 4.79 5.14
N GLY A 60 -8.26 4.76 6.46
CA GLY A 60 -7.21 5.51 7.15
C GLY A 60 -5.82 5.09 6.69
N LEU A 61 -5.58 3.80 6.53
CA LEU A 61 -4.30 3.29 6.03
C LEU A 61 -4.07 3.68 4.57
N LEU A 62 -5.10 3.63 3.74
CA LEU A 62 -5.02 4.12 2.36
C LEU A 62 -4.64 5.61 2.33
N ASN A 63 -5.26 6.43 3.17
CA ASN A 63 -4.95 7.86 3.25
C ASN A 63 -3.50 8.08 3.66
N GLN A 64 -2.95 7.27 4.54
CA GLN A 64 -1.54 7.36 4.93
C GLN A 64 -0.61 6.99 3.77
N CYS A 65 -0.94 5.98 2.99
CA CYS A 65 -0.18 5.64 1.78
C CYS A 65 -0.19 6.80 0.78
N GLN A 66 -1.34 7.41 0.56
CA GLN A 66 -1.48 8.55 -0.34
C GLN A 66 -0.66 9.76 0.14
N SER A 67 -0.67 10.02 1.46
CA SER A 67 0.10 11.09 2.07
C SER A 67 1.61 10.83 1.93
N THR A 68 2.06 9.62 2.16
CA THR A 68 3.46 9.23 1.99
C THR A 68 3.91 9.39 0.53
N MET A 69 3.06 8.99 -0.41
CA MET A 69 3.33 9.20 -1.84
C MET A 69 3.44 10.68 -2.20
N HIS A 70 2.55 11.50 -1.65
CA HIS A 70 2.61 12.94 -1.86
C HIS A 70 3.95 13.52 -1.35
N SER A 71 4.36 13.16 -0.15
CA SER A 71 5.64 13.57 0.42
C SER A 71 6.82 13.12 -0.44
N HIS A 72 6.78 11.89 -0.93
CA HIS A 72 7.81 11.36 -1.83
C HIS A 72 7.91 12.19 -3.12
N ARG A 73 6.79 12.59 -3.72
CA ARG A 73 6.77 13.42 -4.93
C ARG A 73 7.27 14.83 -4.69
N VAL A 74 6.87 15.43 -3.57
CA VAL A 74 7.29 16.79 -3.20
C VAL A 74 8.79 16.83 -2.96
N GLN A 75 9.36 15.80 -2.34
CA GLN A 75 10.78 15.72 -2.00
C GLN A 75 11.63 15.13 -3.12
N ARG A 76 11.12 15.04 -4.33
CA ARG A 76 11.82 14.39 -5.45
C ARG A 76 13.23 14.93 -5.73
N ASN A 77 13.50 16.20 -5.40
CA ASN A 77 14.81 16.82 -5.59
C ASN A 77 15.83 16.38 -4.52
N TYR A 78 15.36 15.79 -3.43
CA TYR A 78 16.16 15.30 -2.32
C TYR A 78 16.23 13.78 -2.29
N ARG A 79 15.87 13.12 -3.39
CA ARG A 79 15.89 11.67 -3.46
C ARG A 79 17.29 11.14 -3.30
N SER A 80 17.47 10.37 -2.26
CA SER A 80 18.65 9.61 -1.97
C SER A 80 18.25 8.15 -1.78
N THR A 81 19.23 7.26 -1.71
CA THR A 81 18.97 5.86 -1.36
C THR A 81 18.22 5.74 -0.06
N GLU A 82 18.56 6.55 0.94
CA GLU A 82 17.93 6.58 2.26
C GLU A 82 16.49 7.05 2.19
N SER A 83 16.22 8.11 1.43
CA SER A 83 14.88 8.65 1.23
C SER A 83 13.95 7.63 0.57
N ILE A 84 14.44 6.93 -0.44
CA ILE A 84 13.69 5.89 -1.14
C ILE A 84 13.46 4.70 -0.20
N ALA A 85 14.46 4.30 0.58
CA ALA A 85 14.34 3.23 1.56
C ALA A 85 13.26 3.55 2.61
N TRP A 86 13.23 4.79 3.10
CA TRP A 86 12.21 5.24 4.05
C TRP A 86 10.81 5.13 3.45
N THR A 87 10.63 5.57 2.19
CA THR A 87 9.34 5.49 1.50
C THR A 87 8.86 4.04 1.39
N ILE A 88 9.75 3.13 0.98
CA ILE A 88 9.43 1.71 0.86
C ILE A 88 9.03 1.11 2.20
N GLU A 89 9.78 1.42 3.25
CA GLU A 89 9.51 0.91 4.60
C GLU A 89 8.16 1.39 5.12
N GLU A 90 7.83 2.67 4.94
CA GLU A 90 6.53 3.22 5.33
C GLU A 90 5.38 2.54 4.58
N PHE A 91 5.51 2.38 3.27
CA PHE A 91 4.51 1.68 2.47
C PHE A 91 4.35 0.23 2.89
N ASP A 92 5.46 -0.47 3.14
CA ASP A 92 5.44 -1.87 3.57
C ASP A 92 4.60 -2.02 4.85
N ASN A 93 4.82 -1.14 5.80
CA ASN A 93 4.08 -1.12 7.07
C ASN A 93 2.59 -0.86 6.87
N TYR A 94 2.24 0.14 6.09
CA TYR A 94 0.83 0.48 5.84
C TYR A 94 0.11 -0.60 5.05
N ILE A 95 0.75 -1.17 4.04
CA ILE A 95 0.13 -2.23 3.23
C ILE A 95 -0.03 -3.50 4.04
N GLU A 96 0.92 -3.85 4.87
CA GLU A 96 0.81 -5.00 5.77
C GLU A 96 -0.39 -4.84 6.72
N SER A 97 -0.51 -3.67 7.33
CA SER A 97 -1.66 -3.34 8.20
C SER A 97 -2.97 -3.32 7.42
N PHE A 98 -2.95 -2.80 6.19
CA PHE A 98 -4.11 -2.80 5.30
C PHE A 98 -4.57 -4.23 4.98
N ASN A 99 -3.65 -5.10 4.62
CA ASN A 99 -3.97 -6.50 4.33
C ASN A 99 -4.56 -7.21 5.54
N THR A 100 -4.03 -6.95 6.73
CA THR A 100 -4.56 -7.49 7.98
C THR A 100 -5.99 -6.99 8.24
N THR A 101 -6.22 -5.69 8.06
CA THR A 101 -7.52 -5.07 8.26
C THR A 101 -8.56 -5.60 7.27
N THR A 102 -8.20 -5.73 6.01
CA THR A 102 -9.13 -6.24 4.98
C THR A 102 -9.41 -7.74 5.15
N LYS A 103 -8.44 -8.49 5.66
CA LYS A 103 -8.67 -9.89 6.05
C LYS A 103 -9.68 -9.96 7.20
N LEU A 104 -9.54 -9.08 8.18
CA LEU A 104 -10.49 -8.99 9.29
C LEU A 104 -11.90 -8.67 8.79
N PHE A 105 -12.01 -7.76 7.82
CA PHE A 105 -13.29 -7.45 7.17
C PHE A 105 -13.91 -8.71 6.56
N ARG A 106 -13.15 -9.43 5.78
CA ARG A 106 -13.61 -10.66 5.12
C ARG A 106 -14.03 -11.72 6.14
N ASP A 107 -13.22 -11.95 7.17
CA ASP A 107 -13.53 -12.96 8.18
C ASP A 107 -14.77 -12.58 8.96
N THR A 108 -14.97 -11.31 9.27
CA THR A 108 -16.17 -10.80 9.94
C THR A 108 -17.39 -10.94 9.03
N LEU A 109 -17.25 -10.62 7.75
CA LEU A 109 -18.31 -10.78 6.76
C LEU A 109 -18.76 -12.24 6.67
N GLU A 110 -17.83 -13.17 6.55
CA GLU A 110 -18.14 -14.60 6.50
C GLU A 110 -18.83 -15.11 7.76
N ARG A 111 -18.44 -14.58 8.92
CA ARG A 111 -19.03 -14.96 10.20
C ARG A 111 -20.49 -14.54 10.32
N PHE A 112 -20.82 -13.31 9.87
CA PHE A 112 -22.16 -12.74 10.03
C PHE A 112 -23.07 -12.98 8.83
N TRP A 113 -22.50 -13.12 7.63
CA TRP A 113 -23.24 -13.34 6.38
C TRP A 113 -22.55 -14.41 5.55
N PRO A 114 -22.61 -15.68 5.97
CA PRO A 114 -21.86 -16.76 5.31
C PRO A 114 -22.24 -16.99 3.84
N THR A 115 -23.40 -16.49 3.41
CA THR A 115 -23.86 -16.60 2.03
C THR A 115 -23.32 -15.51 1.11
N ARG A 116 -22.72 -14.45 1.66
CA ARG A 116 -22.13 -13.38 0.87
C ARG A 116 -20.69 -13.74 0.52
N ASN A 117 -20.38 -13.62 -0.77
CA ASN A 117 -19.05 -13.85 -1.27
C ASN A 117 -18.38 -12.52 -1.58
N PHE A 118 -17.21 -12.29 -0.97
CA PHE A 118 -16.38 -11.13 -1.24
C PHE A 118 -15.03 -11.61 -1.73
N GLU A 119 -14.76 -11.43 -3.02
CA GLU A 119 -13.48 -11.76 -3.62
C GLU A 119 -12.38 -10.88 -3.00
N PRO A 120 -11.36 -11.46 -2.38
CA PRO A 120 -10.36 -10.71 -1.64
C PRO A 120 -9.37 -10.03 -2.57
N MET A 121 -9.66 -8.82 -2.96
CA MET A 121 -8.74 -7.99 -3.75
C MET A 121 -7.54 -7.52 -2.92
N ALA A 122 -7.66 -7.56 -1.60
CA ALA A 122 -6.63 -7.08 -0.67
C ALA A 122 -5.30 -7.83 -0.79
N THR A 123 -5.33 -9.12 -1.13
CA THR A 123 -4.11 -9.93 -1.23
C THR A 123 -3.16 -9.46 -2.33
N GLU A 124 -3.67 -8.66 -3.28
CA GLU A 124 -2.87 -8.12 -4.37
C GLU A 124 -2.15 -6.81 -4.01
N ALA A 125 -2.40 -6.25 -2.83
CA ALA A 125 -1.79 -5.00 -2.41
C ALA A 125 -0.37 -5.18 -1.83
N LYS A 126 0.31 -6.27 -2.13
CA LYS A 126 1.67 -6.56 -1.64
C LYS A 126 2.72 -5.78 -2.42
N ILE A 127 3.75 -5.32 -1.73
CA ILE A 127 4.88 -4.60 -2.34
C ILE A 127 6.23 -5.33 -2.18
N SER A 128 6.21 -6.57 -1.72
CA SER A 128 7.44 -7.34 -1.47
C SER A 128 8.37 -7.40 -2.69
N THR A 129 7.83 -7.55 -3.89
CA THR A 129 8.61 -7.58 -5.13
C THR A 129 9.35 -6.26 -5.38
N VAL A 130 8.67 -5.13 -5.10
CA VAL A 130 9.28 -3.80 -5.22
C VAL A 130 10.41 -3.64 -4.22
N ARG A 131 10.22 -4.09 -3.00
CA ARG A 131 11.22 -4.02 -1.94
C ARG A 131 12.49 -4.80 -2.31
N VAL A 132 12.36 -6.02 -2.80
CA VAL A 132 13.50 -6.84 -3.23
C VAL A 132 14.27 -6.16 -4.36
N ARG A 133 13.57 -5.63 -5.34
CA ARG A 133 14.19 -4.92 -6.45
C ARG A 133 14.89 -3.64 -5.99
N PHE A 134 14.27 -2.90 -5.08
CA PHE A 134 14.88 -1.71 -4.49
C PHE A 134 16.21 -2.06 -3.79
N GLU A 135 16.22 -3.10 -2.96
CA GLU A 135 17.42 -3.53 -2.25
C GLU A 135 18.54 -3.88 -3.21
N TYR A 136 18.22 -4.60 -4.27
CA TYR A 136 19.20 -4.94 -5.32
C TYR A 136 19.78 -3.69 -5.97
N LEU A 137 18.94 -2.76 -6.40
CA LEU A 137 19.37 -1.54 -7.07
C LEU A 137 20.16 -0.63 -6.13
N ARG A 138 19.77 -0.57 -4.87
CA ARG A 138 20.48 0.17 -3.84
C ARG A 138 21.91 -0.39 -3.67
N ASP A 139 22.04 -1.69 -3.58
CA ASP A 139 23.33 -2.35 -3.42
C ASP A 139 24.23 -2.13 -4.64
N GLU A 140 23.67 -2.15 -5.84
CA GLU A 140 24.39 -1.84 -7.08
C GLU A 140 24.91 -0.40 -7.09
N LEU A 141 24.08 0.55 -6.64
CA LEU A 141 24.49 1.95 -6.55
C LEU A 141 25.62 2.15 -5.55
N ILE A 142 25.55 1.49 -4.41
CA ILE A 142 26.59 1.54 -3.38
C ILE A 142 27.90 0.96 -3.92
N LYS A 143 27.86 -0.18 -4.58
CA LYS A 143 29.06 -0.79 -5.20
C LYS A 143 29.69 0.14 -6.23
N THR A 144 28.89 0.73 -7.10
CA THR A 144 29.37 1.66 -8.12
C THR A 144 30.03 2.88 -7.48
N SER A 145 29.43 3.39 -6.42
CA SER A 145 29.95 4.52 -5.67
C SER A 145 31.30 4.20 -5.00
N GLN A 146 31.46 2.98 -4.49
CA GLN A 146 32.68 2.56 -3.79
C GLN A 146 33.82 2.15 -4.75
N ALA A 147 33.47 1.65 -5.91
CA ALA A 147 34.45 1.18 -6.90
C ALA A 147 35.18 2.32 -7.63
N GLY A 148 34.58 3.49 -7.62
CA GLY A 148 35.23 4.67 -8.23
C GLY A 148 36.22 5.32 -7.32
#